data_c607f8ef4b78c5674c99cd5adc0bcc10
#
_entry.id   c607f8ef4b78c5674c99cd5adc0bcc10
#
_cell.length_a   1.000
_cell.length_b   1.000
_cell.length_c   1.000
_cell.angle_alpha   90.00
_cell.angle_beta   90.00
_cell.angle_gamma   90.00
#
_symmetry.space_group_name_H-M   'P 1'
#
loop_
_entity.id
_entity.type
_entity.pdbx_description
1 polymer ?
#
loop_
_entity_poly.entity_id
_entity_poly.type
_entity_poly.pdbx_seq_one_letter_code
_entity_poly.pdbx_strand_id
1 'polypeptide(L)' 'MIKIICDKCNKDADFFGAKELSKEEIDKLSIEYNTEFQGKLMIETYVCPSCGDMRDFIHVLY' A
#
# COMPACT_ATOMS: atom_id res chain seq x y z
N MET A 1 1.36 9.27 -14.27
CA MET A 1 2.16 8.76 -13.14
C MET A 1 1.59 9.34 -11.85
N ILE A 2 1.25 8.48 -10.92
CA ILE A 2 0.72 8.91 -9.63
C ILE A 2 1.88 9.27 -8.70
N LYS A 3 1.84 10.49 -8.17
CA LYS A 3 2.81 10.91 -7.17
C LYS A 3 2.17 10.87 -5.80
N ILE A 4 2.91 10.34 -4.85
CA ILE A 4 2.48 10.27 -3.47
C ILE A 4 3.27 11.28 -2.67
N ILE A 5 2.57 12.18 -2.00
CA ILE A 5 3.18 13.28 -1.28
C ILE A 5 3.01 13.06 0.20
N CYS A 6 4.09 13.23 0.95
CA CYS A 6 4.06 13.15 2.41
C CYS A 6 3.39 14.41 2.97
N ASP A 7 2.31 14.23 3.73
CA ASP A 7 1.55 15.35 4.30
C ASP A 7 2.36 16.19 5.29
N LYS A 8 3.32 15.56 5.97
CA LYS A 8 4.12 16.26 6.97
C LYS A 8 5.23 17.09 6.36
N CYS A 9 5.88 16.58 5.32
CA CYS A 9 7.05 17.20 4.71
C CYS A 9 6.72 17.91 3.41
N ASN A 10 5.55 17.63 2.84
CA ASN A 10 5.13 18.14 1.54
C ASN A 10 6.14 17.83 0.42
N LYS A 11 6.78 16.67 0.53
CA LYS A 11 7.75 16.18 -0.44
C LYS A 11 7.29 14.87 -1.05
N ASP A 12 7.77 14.58 -2.25
CA ASP A 12 7.44 13.35 -2.94
C ASP A 12 7.96 12.15 -2.17
N ALA A 13 7.12 11.15 -1.96
CA ALA A 13 7.52 9.89 -1.36
C ALA A 13 8.15 8.99 -2.41
N ASP A 14 9.20 8.26 -2.02
CA ASP A 14 9.89 7.35 -2.91
C ASP A 14 9.27 5.97 -2.84
N PHE A 15 9.27 5.28 -3.97
CA PHE A 15 8.82 3.89 -4.03
C PHE A 15 9.82 3.01 -3.28
N PHE A 16 9.32 2.32 -2.26
CA PHE A 16 10.16 1.43 -1.45
C PHE A 16 10.12 0.00 -1.98
N GLY A 17 8.92 -0.52 -2.25
CA GLY A 17 8.77 -1.86 -2.76
C GLY A 17 7.31 -2.26 -2.92
N ALA A 18 7.10 -3.41 -3.54
CA ALA A 18 5.77 -3.97 -3.73
C ALA A 18 5.82 -5.47 -3.53
N LYS A 19 4.73 -6.05 -3.03
CA LYS A 19 4.61 -7.51 -2.92
C LYS A 19 3.18 -7.92 -3.17
N GLU A 20 3.03 -9.14 -3.68
CA GLU A 20 1.70 -9.75 -3.83
C GLU A 20 1.29 -10.35 -2.49
N LEU A 21 0.06 -10.11 -2.09
CA LEU A 21 -0.47 -10.63 -0.84
C LEU A 21 -0.86 -12.10 -0.98
N SER A 22 -0.58 -12.90 0.05
CA SER A 22 -1.01 -14.28 0.10
C SER A 22 -2.50 -14.34 0.43
N LYS A 23 -3.11 -15.51 0.21
CA LYS A 23 -4.51 -15.73 0.52
C LYS A 23 -4.82 -15.46 1.99
N GLU A 24 -3.92 -15.86 2.88
CA GLU A 24 -4.08 -15.63 4.31
C GLU A 24 -4.08 -14.14 4.66
N GLU A 25 -3.20 -13.38 4.03
CA GLU A 25 -3.13 -11.94 4.22
C GLU A 25 -4.38 -11.25 3.69
N ILE A 26 -4.89 -11.70 2.55
CA ILE A 26 -6.13 -11.18 1.98
C ILE A 26 -7.31 -11.46 2.90
N ASP A 27 -7.39 -12.66 3.48
CA ASP A 27 -8.45 -13.02 4.40
C ASP A 27 -8.42 -12.15 5.66
N LYS A 28 -7.24 -11.86 6.19
CA LYS A 28 -7.08 -10.96 7.34
C LYS A 28 -7.56 -9.56 7.03
N LEU A 29 -7.21 -9.04 5.85
CA LEU A 29 -7.64 -7.71 5.42
C LEU A 29 -9.16 -7.67 5.22
N SER A 30 -9.74 -8.73 4.69
CA SER A 30 -11.19 -8.81 4.51
C SER A 30 -11.94 -8.68 5.82
N ILE A 31 -11.42 -9.30 6.87
CA ILE A 31 -12.00 -9.20 8.22
C ILE A 31 -11.80 -7.80 8.78
N GLU A 32 -10.59 -7.25 8.66
CA GLU A 32 -10.25 -5.95 9.23
C GLU A 32 -11.06 -4.82 8.62
N TYR A 33 -11.24 -4.83 7.31
CA TYR A 33 -11.99 -3.79 6.60
C TYR A 33 -13.46 -4.14 6.39
N ASN A 34 -13.88 -5.32 6.85
CA ASN A 34 -15.25 -5.81 6.67
C ASN A 34 -15.68 -5.76 5.21
N THR A 35 -14.77 -6.12 4.31
CA THR A 35 -14.96 -6.08 2.87
C THR A 35 -14.41 -7.36 2.25
N GLU A 36 -15.16 -7.94 1.32
CA GLU A 36 -14.69 -9.11 0.61
C GLU A 36 -13.84 -8.67 -0.59
N PHE A 37 -12.59 -9.11 -0.61
CA PHE A 37 -11.70 -8.86 -1.74
C PHE A 37 -11.68 -10.06 -2.67
N GLN A 38 -11.80 -9.80 -3.98
CA GLN A 38 -11.75 -10.84 -5.00
C GLN A 38 -10.54 -10.62 -5.88
N GLY A 39 -9.93 -11.73 -6.33
CA GLY A 39 -8.77 -11.69 -7.20
C GLY A 39 -7.47 -11.56 -6.41
N LYS A 40 -6.45 -11.07 -7.07
CA LYS A 40 -5.15 -10.89 -6.47
C LYS A 40 -4.99 -9.48 -5.95
N LEU A 41 -4.34 -9.36 -4.80
CA LEU A 41 -4.03 -8.06 -4.22
C LEU A 41 -2.53 -7.87 -4.17
N MET A 42 -2.10 -6.64 -4.42
CA MET A 42 -0.71 -6.23 -4.30
C MET A 42 -0.62 -5.02 -3.38
N ILE A 43 0.36 -5.03 -2.50
CA ILE A 43 0.62 -3.91 -1.62
C ILE A 43 1.88 -3.18 -2.10
N GLU A 44 1.78 -1.87 -2.25
CA GLU A 44 2.93 -1.03 -2.60
C GLU A 44 3.26 -0.14 -1.41
N THR A 45 4.54 -0.04 -1.11
CA THR A 45 5.02 0.75 0.02
C THR A 45 5.84 1.93 -0.49
N TYR A 46 5.56 3.10 0.07
CA TYR A 46 6.26 4.34 -0.24
C TYR A 46 6.84 4.92 1.04
N VAL A 47 8.02 5.51 0.95
CA VAL A 47 8.70 6.11 2.08
C VAL A 47 9.06 7.56 1.79
N CYS A 48 8.83 8.42 2.76
CA CYS A 48 9.26 9.82 2.66
C CYS A 48 10.75 9.92 2.99
N PRO A 49 11.59 10.43 2.07
CA PRO A 49 13.02 10.50 2.31
C PRO A 49 13.41 11.50 3.39
N SER A 50 12.53 12.44 3.72
CA SER A 50 12.83 13.47 4.72
C SER A 50 12.50 13.02 6.14
N CYS A 51 11.33 12.46 6.38
CA CYS A 51 10.88 12.10 7.73
C CYS A 51 10.85 10.59 7.98
N GLY A 52 11.00 9.79 6.93
CA GLY A 52 10.97 8.34 7.07
C GLY A 52 9.60 7.73 7.23
N ASP A 53 8.53 8.51 7.08
CA ASP A 53 7.17 7.98 7.14
C ASP A 53 6.94 7.00 6.00
N MET A 54 6.33 5.87 6.32
CA MET A 54 6.01 4.84 5.33
C MET A 54 4.50 4.76 5.15
N ARG A 55 4.08 4.59 3.92
CA ARG A 55 2.66 4.44 3.57
C ARG A 55 2.48 3.26 2.64
N ASP A 56 1.45 2.47 2.91
CA ASP A 56 1.11 1.30 2.12
C ASP A 56 -0.18 1.53 1.36
N PHE A 57 -0.20 1.12 0.11
CA PHE A 57 -1.37 1.20 -0.75
C PHE A 57 -1.69 -0.18 -1.29
N ILE A 58 -2.96 -0.55 -1.25
CA ILE A 58 -3.42 -1.85 -1.72
C ILE A 58 -4.04 -1.67 -3.10
N HIS A 59 -3.58 -2.48 -4.05
CA HIS A 59 -4.11 -2.50 -5.41
C HIS A 59 -4.74 -3.85 -5.70
N VAL A 60 -5.89 -3.83 -6.34
CA VAL A 60 -6.56 -5.06 -6.78
C VAL A 60 -6.08 -5.38 -8.20
N LEU A 61 -5.54 -6.58 -8.37
CA LEU A 61 -5.11 -7.09 -9.66
C LEU A 61 -6.17 -8.04 -10.22
N TYR A 62 -6.61 -7.78 -11.42
CA TYR A 62 -7.62 -8.61 -12.08
C TYR A 62 -6.98 -9.59 -13.06
#